data_c03ae76dc28a6dfaa2b60b4874d24a18
#
_entry.id   c03ae76dc28a6dfaa2b60b4874d24a18
#
_cell.length_a   1.000
_cell.length_b   1.000
_cell.length_c   1.000
_cell.angle_alpha   90.00
_cell.angle_beta   90.00
_cell.angle_gamma   90.00
#
_symmetry.space_group_name_H-M   'P 1'
#
loop_
_entity.id
_entity.type
_entity.pdbx_description
1 polymer ?
#
loop_
_entity_poly.entity_id
_entity_poly.type
_entity_poly.pdbx_seq_one_letter_code
_entity_poly.pdbx_strand_id
1 'polypeptide(L)'
;MRVENGHGKNKPNIRKFAENDMADGFNSDGLDCESGGQKKTVKVGTRGSKLALAQTELVIKALNERFPQVDFQMVTMSTRGDRDTSRTLLEFGGKAVFVEEFEEAILKGDIDIAVHSAKDMPMEIMEGLTISGTLPRACPQDVFIYKSGRSFDRNDSFVVGTSSLRRQYQIRDMYPNAVCKNLRGNVGTRIQKLEDGEYDAIILAVAGLERLGIIDGSAGCLEVQKDKLTFRYLSIESMLPAACQGIIAIETRTSGEVYDMVRAINDTEVYTQLTCERAVLNRLNAGCHEPIGVYSELHGDHMKLSLMKADAASSDKEKDEEIQIHRKTVEGNTAEWEHLVENLIK
;
A
#
# COMPACT_ATOMS: atom_id res chain seq x y z
N MET A 1 12.85 -34.43 38.92
CA MET A 1 13.57 -33.70 37.85
C MET A 1 12.53 -33.04 36.99
N ARG A 2 12.31 -31.74 37.18
CA ARG A 2 11.45 -30.90 36.34
C ARG A 2 12.38 -30.20 35.37
N VAL A 3 12.09 -30.29 34.07
CA VAL A 3 12.77 -29.52 33.00
C VAL A 3 11.91 -28.29 32.71
N GLU A 4 12.42 -27.13 33.04
CA GLU A 4 11.82 -25.85 32.69
C GLU A 4 12.22 -25.49 31.25
N ASN A 5 11.23 -25.38 30.36
CA ASN A 5 11.40 -24.85 29.03
C ASN A 5 11.12 -23.35 29.08
N GLY A 6 12.18 -22.54 29.10
CA GLY A 6 12.12 -21.10 28.92
C GLY A 6 12.01 -20.74 27.44
N HIS A 7 10.82 -20.36 26.99
CA HIS A 7 10.63 -19.66 25.71
C HIS A 7 10.55 -18.16 26.00
N GLY A 8 11.70 -17.50 25.94
CA GLY A 8 11.77 -16.04 25.91
C GLY A 8 11.29 -15.53 24.55
N LYS A 9 10.05 -15.05 24.49
CA LYS A 9 9.55 -14.30 23.33
C LYS A 9 10.20 -12.93 23.32
N ASN A 10 11.16 -12.70 22.44
CA ASN A 10 11.66 -11.37 22.09
C ASN A 10 10.51 -10.57 21.46
N LYS A 11 9.92 -9.66 22.21
CA LYS A 11 9.01 -8.64 21.67
C LYS A 11 9.85 -7.62 20.92
N PRO A 12 9.53 -7.27 19.66
CA PRO A 12 10.22 -6.19 18.98
C PRO A 12 10.00 -4.88 19.75
N ASN A 13 11.08 -4.16 19.99
CA ASN A 13 11.12 -2.96 20.81
C ASN A 13 10.69 -1.73 19.97
N ILE A 14 9.39 -1.55 19.74
CA ILE A 14 8.80 -0.44 18.96
C ILE A 14 8.91 0.91 19.70
N ARG A 15 9.21 0.91 20.99
CA ARG A 15 9.25 2.13 21.83
C ARG A 15 10.35 3.14 21.52
N LYS A 16 11.31 2.85 20.64
CA LYS A 16 12.44 3.76 20.36
C LYS A 16 12.23 4.74 19.20
N PHE A 17 11.11 4.67 18.48
CA PHE A 17 10.94 5.45 17.25
C PHE A 17 10.18 6.78 17.44
N ALA A 18 9.49 7.01 18.54
CA ALA A 18 8.61 8.18 18.72
C ALA A 18 9.18 9.32 19.57
N GLU A 19 10.25 9.12 20.35
CA GLU A 19 10.65 10.12 21.37
C GLU A 19 11.91 10.93 21.06
N ASN A 20 12.67 10.68 19.97
CA ASN A 20 13.97 11.33 19.75
C ASN A 20 14.09 12.32 18.57
N ASP A 21 13.05 12.58 17.78
CA ASP A 21 13.21 13.35 16.53
C ASP A 21 12.57 14.75 16.52
N MET A 22 12.27 15.35 17.68
CA MET A 22 11.71 16.72 17.70
C MET A 22 12.72 17.85 17.98
N ALA A 23 14.00 17.59 18.05
CA ALA A 23 14.99 18.66 18.22
C ALA A 23 16.34 18.26 17.67
N ASP A 24 16.60 18.55 16.42
CA ASP A 24 17.93 19.03 16.02
C ASP A 24 17.82 19.66 14.64
N GLY A 25 18.05 20.97 14.60
CA GLY A 25 18.11 21.76 13.40
C GLY A 25 19.23 21.27 12.49
N PHE A 26 18.87 20.98 11.28
CA PHE A 26 19.81 20.66 10.21
C PHE A 26 20.76 21.85 10.00
N ASN A 27 22.01 21.71 10.43
CA ASN A 27 23.05 22.71 10.24
C ASN A 27 23.55 22.64 8.81
N SER A 28 23.18 23.61 7.98
CA SER A 28 23.54 23.69 6.56
C SER A 28 25.01 24.08 6.30
N ASP A 29 25.85 24.15 7.32
CA ASP A 29 27.21 24.68 7.23
C ASP A 29 28.27 23.57 7.18
N GLY A 30 28.24 22.73 6.15
CA GLY A 30 29.25 21.67 6.00
C GLY A 30 29.40 21.06 4.62
N LEU A 31 28.87 21.69 3.58
CA LEU A 31 29.11 21.26 2.21
C LEU A 31 30.02 22.29 1.51
N ASP A 32 31.34 22.13 1.71
CA ASP A 32 32.35 22.85 0.95
C ASP A 32 32.18 22.58 -0.53
N CYS A 33 31.76 23.61 -1.28
CA CYS A 33 31.79 23.67 -2.72
C CYS A 33 33.23 23.92 -3.19
N GLU A 34 34.03 22.86 -3.33
CA GLU A 34 35.24 22.93 -4.13
C GLU A 34 35.48 21.70 -4.99
N SER A 35 35.77 21.96 -6.27
CA SER A 35 36.32 21.09 -7.30
C SER A 35 35.33 20.16 -8.02
N GLY A 36 35.44 20.14 -9.39
CA GLY A 36 34.77 19.32 -10.37
C GLY A 36 34.69 17.81 -10.07
N GLY A 37 34.03 17.46 -9.00
CA GLY A 37 33.80 16.12 -8.51
C GLY A 37 32.59 15.49 -9.21
N GLN A 38 32.74 14.27 -9.58
CA GLN A 38 31.68 13.39 -10.08
C GLN A 38 30.50 13.41 -9.08
N LYS A 39 29.30 13.74 -9.53
CA LYS A 39 28.11 13.73 -8.67
C LYS A 39 27.99 12.36 -7.99
N LYS A 40 27.70 12.35 -6.70
CA LYS A 40 27.41 11.11 -5.98
C LYS A 40 26.19 10.45 -6.62
N THR A 41 26.32 9.18 -6.97
CA THR A 41 25.23 8.39 -7.54
C THR A 41 24.53 7.62 -6.44
N VAL A 42 23.18 7.71 -6.40
CA VAL A 42 22.28 6.93 -5.53
C VAL A 42 21.38 6.08 -6.42
N LYS A 43 21.39 4.77 -6.21
CA LYS A 43 20.62 3.82 -7.02
C LYS A 43 19.26 3.56 -6.40
N VAL A 44 18.19 3.82 -7.16
CA VAL A 44 16.79 3.67 -6.73
C VAL A 44 16.19 2.46 -7.43
N GLY A 45 16.02 1.38 -6.68
CA GLY A 45 15.45 0.12 -7.16
C GLY A 45 13.94 0.17 -7.34
N THR A 46 13.45 -0.40 -8.44
CA THR A 46 12.03 -0.50 -8.76
C THR A 46 11.71 -1.72 -9.63
N ARG A 47 10.42 -2.13 -9.63
CA ARG A 47 9.93 -3.15 -10.55
C ARG A 47 9.75 -2.57 -11.96
N GLY A 48 9.79 -3.44 -12.99
CA GLY A 48 9.62 -3.03 -14.39
C GLY A 48 8.19 -2.68 -14.83
N SER A 49 7.19 -2.73 -13.96
CA SER A 49 5.82 -2.37 -14.33
C SER A 49 5.67 -0.85 -14.52
N LYS A 50 4.83 -0.42 -15.46
CA LYS A 50 4.57 1.02 -15.70
C LYS A 50 4.20 1.78 -14.42
N LEU A 51 3.40 1.17 -13.53
CA LEU A 51 3.01 1.79 -12.26
C LEU A 51 4.20 1.93 -11.31
N ALA A 52 5.05 0.91 -11.19
CA ALA A 52 6.23 0.97 -10.33
C ALA A 52 7.22 2.02 -10.83
N LEU A 53 7.45 2.11 -12.14
CA LEU A 53 8.28 3.15 -12.75
C LEU A 53 7.74 4.55 -12.42
N ALA A 54 6.44 4.79 -12.64
CA ALA A 54 5.81 6.08 -12.33
C ALA A 54 5.90 6.45 -10.84
N GLN A 55 5.78 5.47 -9.93
CA GLN A 55 5.96 5.70 -8.49
C GLN A 55 7.41 6.09 -8.16
N THR A 56 8.36 5.43 -8.79
CA THR A 56 9.79 5.71 -8.58
C THR A 56 10.19 7.07 -9.16
N GLU A 57 9.64 7.45 -10.29
CA GLU A 57 9.82 8.80 -10.88
C GLU A 57 9.36 9.89 -9.91
N LEU A 58 8.24 9.70 -9.19
CA LEU A 58 7.78 10.65 -8.17
C LEU A 58 8.78 10.78 -7.01
N VAL A 59 9.35 9.66 -6.54
CA VAL A 59 10.36 9.67 -5.48
C VAL A 59 11.64 10.35 -5.95
N ILE A 60 12.15 9.99 -7.14
CA ILE A 60 13.35 10.61 -7.72
C ILE A 60 13.14 12.11 -7.93
N LYS A 61 11.96 12.53 -8.38
CA LYS A 61 11.62 13.95 -8.51
C LYS A 61 11.73 14.68 -7.17
N ALA A 62 11.11 14.17 -6.12
CA ALA A 62 11.16 14.78 -4.79
C ALA A 62 12.60 14.83 -4.23
N LEU A 63 13.40 13.77 -4.45
CA LEU A 63 14.80 13.74 -4.07
C LEU A 63 15.64 14.74 -4.86
N ASN A 64 15.45 14.86 -6.18
CA ASN A 64 16.16 15.82 -7.02
C ASN A 64 15.85 17.29 -6.67
N GLU A 65 14.60 17.57 -6.30
CA GLU A 65 14.19 18.91 -5.84
C GLU A 65 14.92 19.32 -4.56
N ARG A 66 15.17 18.36 -3.65
CA ARG A 66 15.84 18.61 -2.36
C ARG A 66 17.36 18.50 -2.45
N PHE A 67 17.88 17.61 -3.31
CA PHE A 67 19.32 17.27 -3.43
C PHE A 67 19.78 17.33 -4.90
N PRO A 68 19.81 18.49 -5.55
CA PRO A 68 20.14 18.65 -6.99
C PRO A 68 21.60 18.26 -7.31
N GLN A 69 22.46 18.18 -6.30
CA GLN A 69 23.86 17.80 -6.43
C GLN A 69 24.07 16.28 -6.52
N VAL A 70 23.04 15.46 -6.21
CA VAL A 70 23.08 14.00 -6.25
C VAL A 70 22.50 13.50 -7.57
N ASP A 71 23.04 12.41 -8.11
CA ASP A 71 22.56 11.72 -9.30
C ASP A 71 21.73 10.49 -8.86
N PHE A 72 20.39 10.57 -8.93
CA PHE A 72 19.50 9.48 -8.58
C PHE A 72 19.21 8.64 -9.82
N GLN A 73 19.75 7.42 -9.86
CA GLN A 73 19.60 6.50 -10.98
C GLN A 73 18.58 5.41 -10.70
N MET A 74 17.56 5.31 -11.57
CA MET A 74 16.57 4.23 -11.51
C MET A 74 17.19 2.90 -11.95
N VAL A 75 17.03 1.87 -11.12
CA VAL A 75 17.48 0.50 -11.38
C VAL A 75 16.28 -0.43 -11.41
N THR A 76 15.99 -0.98 -12.59
CA THR A 76 14.85 -1.90 -12.73
C THR A 76 15.27 -3.31 -12.34
N MET A 77 14.51 -3.94 -11.44
CA MET A 77 14.73 -5.30 -10.97
C MET A 77 13.49 -6.16 -11.26
N SER A 78 13.71 -7.45 -11.55
CA SER A 78 12.65 -8.43 -11.74
C SER A 78 12.55 -9.33 -10.53
N THR A 79 11.39 -9.41 -9.91
CA THR A 79 11.14 -10.26 -8.74
C THR A 79 10.65 -11.65 -9.12
N ARG A 80 10.67 -12.60 -8.18
CA ARG A 80 10.09 -13.95 -8.39
C ARG A 80 8.62 -13.87 -8.75
N GLY A 81 7.87 -12.95 -8.11
CA GLY A 81 6.46 -12.73 -8.43
C GLY A 81 6.20 -12.16 -9.83
N ASP A 82 7.17 -11.46 -10.43
CA ASP A 82 7.08 -10.98 -11.81
C ASP A 82 7.35 -12.12 -12.82
N ARG A 83 8.22 -13.08 -12.46
CA ARG A 83 8.61 -14.19 -13.33
C ARG A 83 7.60 -15.35 -13.33
N ASP A 84 6.95 -15.63 -12.20
CA ASP A 84 5.99 -16.72 -12.06
C ASP A 84 4.56 -16.17 -11.89
N THR A 85 3.89 -15.95 -13.00
CA THR A 85 2.49 -15.50 -13.05
C THR A 85 1.49 -16.65 -12.94
N SER A 86 1.96 -17.91 -12.94
CA SER A 86 1.10 -19.10 -12.94
C SER A 86 0.59 -19.45 -11.53
N ARG A 87 1.37 -19.18 -10.47
CA ARG A 87 1.03 -19.48 -9.09
C ARG A 87 0.22 -18.36 -8.44
N THR A 88 -0.67 -18.73 -7.52
CA THR A 88 -1.40 -17.76 -6.70
C THR A 88 -0.46 -17.19 -5.64
N LEU A 89 -0.70 -15.93 -5.19
CA LEU A 89 0.06 -15.34 -4.08
C LEU A 89 -0.05 -16.17 -2.78
N LEU A 90 -1.15 -16.91 -2.61
CA LEU A 90 -1.33 -17.87 -1.52
C LEU A 90 -0.39 -19.09 -1.62
N GLU A 91 -0.11 -19.56 -2.84
CA GLU A 91 0.81 -20.70 -3.07
C GLU A 91 2.28 -20.34 -2.83
N PHE A 92 2.61 -19.05 -2.82
CA PHE A 92 3.91 -18.54 -2.38
C PHE A 92 4.02 -18.41 -0.86
N GLY A 93 3.02 -18.88 -0.10
CA GLY A 93 3.03 -18.85 1.37
C GLY A 93 2.76 -17.48 1.96
N GLY A 94 2.17 -16.55 1.20
CA GLY A 94 1.83 -15.20 1.69
C GLY A 94 3.04 -14.31 2.01
N LYS A 95 4.27 -14.78 1.74
CA LYS A 95 5.49 -14.01 1.96
C LYS A 95 5.74 -13.05 0.80
N ALA A 96 6.40 -11.99 1.10
CA ALA A 96 6.82 -10.82 0.33
C ALA A 96 7.53 -11.10 -1.00
N VAL A 97 6.93 -11.91 -1.87
CA VAL A 97 7.48 -12.38 -3.15
C VAL A 97 7.96 -11.25 -4.09
N PHE A 98 7.61 -10.02 -3.74
CA PHE A 98 7.97 -8.82 -4.51
C PHE A 98 8.96 -7.90 -3.79
N VAL A 99 9.35 -8.20 -2.55
CA VAL A 99 10.14 -7.29 -1.71
C VAL A 99 11.49 -7.90 -1.32
N GLU A 100 11.58 -9.21 -1.03
CA GLU A 100 12.81 -9.88 -0.57
C GLU A 100 14.04 -9.59 -1.45
N GLU A 101 13.90 -9.62 -2.79
CA GLU A 101 15.02 -9.35 -3.69
C GLU A 101 15.50 -7.89 -3.62
N PHE A 102 14.61 -6.93 -3.30
CA PHE A 102 14.98 -5.54 -3.09
C PHE A 102 15.70 -5.36 -1.75
N GLU A 103 15.19 -5.98 -0.68
CA GLU A 103 15.82 -5.96 0.64
C GLU A 103 17.23 -6.54 0.58
N GLU A 104 17.40 -7.71 -0.08
CA GLU A 104 18.74 -8.29 -0.30
C GLU A 104 19.65 -7.36 -1.11
N ALA A 105 19.14 -6.70 -2.16
CA ALA A 105 19.91 -5.80 -3.01
C ALA A 105 20.36 -4.55 -2.24
N ILE A 106 19.51 -4.00 -1.33
CA ILE A 106 19.93 -2.90 -0.43
C ILE A 106 21.03 -3.37 0.51
N LEU A 107 20.89 -4.55 1.13
CA LEU A 107 21.88 -5.08 2.05
C LEU A 107 23.23 -5.36 1.37
N LYS A 108 23.22 -5.83 0.12
CA LYS A 108 24.42 -6.06 -0.70
C LYS A 108 25.05 -4.77 -1.25
N GLY A 109 24.28 -3.66 -1.34
CA GLY A 109 24.72 -2.39 -1.93
C GLY A 109 24.58 -2.35 -3.45
N ASP A 110 23.78 -3.25 -4.03
CA ASP A 110 23.44 -3.22 -5.45
C ASP A 110 22.52 -2.04 -5.78
N ILE A 111 21.62 -1.70 -4.83
CA ILE A 111 20.79 -0.49 -4.80
C ILE A 111 20.88 0.18 -3.41
N ASP A 112 20.49 1.44 -3.31
CA ASP A 112 20.50 2.22 -2.07
C ASP A 112 19.10 2.45 -1.50
N ILE A 113 18.10 2.55 -2.39
CA ILE A 113 16.70 2.82 -2.08
C ILE A 113 15.84 1.79 -2.82
N ALA A 114 14.75 1.32 -2.22
CA ALA A 114 13.69 0.62 -2.92
C ALA A 114 12.36 1.36 -2.78
N VAL A 115 11.59 1.41 -3.88
CA VAL A 115 10.29 2.10 -3.93
C VAL A 115 9.17 1.08 -4.10
N HIS A 116 8.18 1.15 -3.18
CA HIS A 116 7.09 0.19 -3.11
C HIS A 116 5.71 0.84 -3.03
N SER A 117 4.70 0.14 -3.52
CA SER A 117 3.32 0.38 -3.07
C SER A 117 3.20 -0.15 -1.65
N ALA A 118 2.97 0.71 -0.67
CA ALA A 118 3.03 0.34 0.76
C ALA A 118 2.07 -0.78 1.15
N LYS A 119 0.89 -0.87 0.49
CA LYS A 119 -0.09 -1.93 0.71
C LYS A 119 0.38 -3.34 0.33
N ASP A 120 1.42 -3.42 -0.51
CA ASP A 120 1.96 -4.69 -1.02
C ASP A 120 3.21 -5.13 -0.24
N MET A 121 3.66 -4.31 0.74
CA MET A 121 4.82 -4.63 1.59
C MET A 121 4.47 -5.65 2.67
N PRO A 122 5.42 -6.53 3.03
CA PRO A 122 5.26 -7.45 4.15
C PRO A 122 5.14 -6.71 5.47
N MET A 123 4.61 -7.38 6.49
CA MET A 123 4.57 -6.83 7.85
C MET A 123 5.95 -6.74 8.47
N GLU A 124 6.79 -7.73 8.23
CA GLU A 124 8.17 -7.78 8.68
C GLU A 124 9.10 -7.32 7.56
N ILE A 125 10.06 -6.49 7.90
CA ILE A 125 11.13 -5.96 7.05
C ILE A 125 12.43 -6.62 7.54
N MET A 126 13.35 -6.93 6.63
CA MET A 126 14.64 -7.54 6.99
C MET A 126 15.43 -6.66 7.97
N GLU A 127 16.12 -7.31 8.91
CA GLU A 127 16.96 -6.62 9.87
C GLU A 127 18.01 -5.73 9.17
N GLY A 128 18.17 -4.51 9.66
CA GLY A 128 19.04 -3.51 9.06
C GLY A 128 18.35 -2.62 8.02
N LEU A 129 17.09 -2.89 7.66
CA LEU A 129 16.29 -2.08 6.75
C LEU A 129 15.09 -1.46 7.45
N THR A 130 14.53 -0.41 6.84
CA THR A 130 13.32 0.25 7.32
C THR A 130 12.62 1.01 6.20
N ILE A 131 11.32 1.25 6.35
CA ILE A 131 10.64 2.29 5.58
C ILE A 131 11.09 3.62 6.19
N SER A 132 11.95 4.33 5.49
CA SER A 132 12.55 5.59 5.96
C SER A 132 11.71 6.82 5.60
N GLY A 133 10.79 6.71 4.65
CA GLY A 133 9.92 7.82 4.27
C GLY A 133 8.75 7.42 3.38
N THR A 134 7.86 8.40 3.23
CA THR A 134 6.68 8.35 2.35
C THR A 134 6.56 9.66 1.61
N LEU A 135 5.87 9.64 0.47
CA LEU A 135 5.40 10.85 -0.19
C LEU A 135 3.94 11.14 0.18
N PRO A 136 3.39 12.33 -0.15
CA PRO A 136 1.97 12.63 0.01
C PRO A 136 1.07 11.52 -0.50
N ARG A 137 0.05 11.15 0.26
CA ARG A 137 -0.86 10.05 -0.04
C ARG A 137 -1.71 10.38 -1.26
N ALA A 138 -1.68 9.55 -2.29
CA ALA A 138 -2.64 9.61 -3.37
C ALA A 138 -4.01 9.09 -2.92
N CYS A 139 -5.07 9.34 -3.73
CA CYS A 139 -6.43 8.94 -3.39
C CYS A 139 -6.52 7.47 -2.94
N PRO A 140 -6.96 7.19 -1.68
CA PRO A 140 -7.00 5.84 -1.12
C PRO A 140 -8.18 5.02 -1.62
N GLN A 141 -9.16 5.62 -2.29
CA GLN A 141 -10.40 4.97 -2.72
C GLN A 141 -10.16 3.88 -3.74
N ASP A 142 -11.12 2.98 -3.81
CA ASP A 142 -11.28 2.07 -4.93
C ASP A 142 -12.25 2.68 -5.96
N VAL A 143 -12.11 2.26 -7.19
CA VAL A 143 -12.97 2.68 -8.29
C VAL A 143 -13.57 1.46 -8.98
N PHE A 144 -14.88 1.52 -9.22
CA PHE A 144 -15.66 0.54 -9.96
C PHE A 144 -15.72 0.98 -11.42
N ILE A 145 -15.15 0.17 -12.32
CA ILE A 145 -14.97 0.50 -13.74
C ILE A 145 -15.82 -0.44 -14.57
N TYR A 146 -16.58 0.13 -15.51
CA TYR A 146 -17.49 -0.60 -16.38
C TYR A 146 -17.70 0.14 -17.72
N LYS A 147 -18.29 -0.54 -18.72
CA LYS A 147 -18.59 0.08 -20.01
C LYS A 147 -19.65 1.15 -19.87
N SER A 148 -19.41 2.34 -20.46
CA SER A 148 -20.34 3.47 -20.40
C SER A 148 -21.73 3.12 -20.94
N GLY A 149 -22.75 3.71 -20.33
CA GLY A 149 -24.16 3.42 -20.65
C GLY A 149 -24.74 2.22 -19.93
N ARG A 150 -23.94 1.51 -19.08
CA ARG A 150 -24.42 0.45 -18.21
C ARG A 150 -24.75 1.01 -16.83
N SER A 151 -25.77 0.47 -16.19
CA SER A 151 -26.13 0.70 -14.79
C SER A 151 -26.15 -0.62 -14.03
N PHE A 152 -26.04 -0.54 -12.71
CA PHE A 152 -26.09 -1.71 -11.83
C PHE A 152 -27.01 -1.41 -10.65
N ASP A 153 -28.07 -2.18 -10.54
CA ASP A 153 -28.96 -2.17 -9.39
C ASP A 153 -28.53 -3.21 -8.35
N ARG A 154 -28.93 -3.01 -7.09
CA ARG A 154 -28.52 -3.86 -5.96
C ARG A 154 -28.73 -5.35 -6.22
N ASN A 155 -29.79 -5.71 -6.91
CA ASN A 155 -30.20 -7.10 -7.14
C ASN A 155 -29.75 -7.66 -8.48
N ASP A 156 -28.98 -6.90 -9.27
CA ASP A 156 -28.48 -7.37 -10.55
C ASP A 156 -27.45 -8.49 -10.36
N SER A 157 -27.48 -9.44 -11.28
CA SER A 157 -26.43 -10.46 -11.39
C SER A 157 -25.46 -10.05 -12.49
N PHE A 158 -24.20 -9.86 -12.10
CA PHE A 158 -23.12 -9.46 -13.03
C PHE A 158 -21.76 -9.94 -12.54
N VAL A 159 -20.78 -10.02 -13.45
CA VAL A 159 -19.45 -10.50 -13.16
C VAL A 159 -18.50 -9.35 -12.83
N VAL A 160 -17.90 -9.39 -11.63
CA VAL A 160 -16.91 -8.41 -11.18
C VAL A 160 -15.50 -9.03 -11.16
N GLY A 161 -14.57 -8.42 -11.87
CA GLY A 161 -13.16 -8.80 -11.87
C GLY A 161 -12.42 -8.23 -10.65
N THR A 162 -12.03 -9.08 -9.72
CA THR A 162 -11.12 -8.75 -8.62
C THR A 162 -10.55 -10.02 -7.98
N SER A 163 -9.26 -10.00 -7.62
CA SER A 163 -8.61 -11.08 -6.83
C SER A 163 -8.49 -10.72 -5.35
N SER A 164 -8.92 -9.52 -4.94
CA SER A 164 -8.84 -9.06 -3.54
C SER A 164 -10.06 -9.55 -2.76
N LEU A 165 -9.84 -10.40 -1.75
CA LEU A 165 -10.91 -10.86 -0.86
C LEU A 165 -11.63 -9.68 -0.19
N ARG A 166 -10.88 -8.66 0.26
CA ARG A 166 -11.45 -7.43 0.83
C ARG A 166 -12.49 -6.79 -0.11
N ARG A 167 -12.18 -6.70 -1.41
CA ARG A 167 -13.12 -6.16 -2.41
C ARG A 167 -14.27 -7.11 -2.68
N GLN A 168 -14.00 -8.42 -2.75
CA GLN A 168 -15.03 -9.42 -3.02
C GLN A 168 -16.12 -9.41 -1.94
N TYR A 169 -15.75 -9.35 -0.67
CA TYR A 169 -16.72 -9.30 0.43
C TYR A 169 -17.53 -8.00 0.39
N GLN A 170 -16.87 -6.86 0.25
CA GLN A 170 -17.56 -5.57 0.25
C GLN A 170 -18.43 -5.35 -0.99
N ILE A 171 -18.04 -5.85 -2.17
CA ILE A 171 -18.89 -5.75 -3.37
C ILE A 171 -20.12 -6.63 -3.26
N ARG A 172 -20.02 -7.80 -2.62
CA ARG A 172 -21.20 -8.66 -2.37
C ARG A 172 -22.14 -8.08 -1.32
N ASP A 173 -21.65 -7.32 -0.35
CA ASP A 173 -22.48 -6.56 0.59
C ASP A 173 -23.30 -5.47 -0.15
N MET A 174 -22.68 -4.78 -1.11
CA MET A 174 -23.37 -3.79 -1.95
C MET A 174 -24.30 -4.42 -2.99
N TYR A 175 -23.88 -5.53 -3.59
CA TYR A 175 -24.55 -6.26 -4.68
C TYR A 175 -24.56 -7.76 -4.39
N PRO A 176 -25.55 -8.27 -3.67
CA PRO A 176 -25.57 -9.67 -3.21
C PRO A 176 -25.48 -10.71 -4.32
N ASN A 177 -25.96 -10.38 -5.53
CA ASN A 177 -25.96 -11.28 -6.67
C ASN A 177 -24.70 -11.11 -7.58
N ALA A 178 -23.74 -10.26 -7.20
CA ALA A 178 -22.51 -10.08 -7.96
C ALA A 178 -21.62 -11.32 -7.87
N VAL A 179 -21.16 -11.79 -9.02
CA VAL A 179 -20.24 -12.93 -9.14
C VAL A 179 -18.81 -12.44 -9.26
N CYS A 180 -18.01 -12.61 -8.22
CA CYS A 180 -16.60 -12.22 -8.26
C CYS A 180 -15.75 -13.26 -8.96
N LYS A 181 -14.94 -12.83 -9.94
CA LYS A 181 -13.95 -13.66 -10.63
C LYS A 181 -12.55 -13.07 -10.49
N ASN A 182 -11.55 -13.94 -10.43
CA ASN A 182 -10.15 -13.51 -10.33
C ASN A 182 -9.74 -12.66 -11.53
N LEU A 183 -9.15 -11.49 -11.24
CA LEU A 183 -8.61 -10.57 -12.25
C LEU A 183 -7.11 -10.37 -12.01
N ARG A 184 -6.29 -10.74 -12.97
CA ARG A 184 -4.83 -10.65 -12.92
C ARG A 184 -4.25 -9.86 -14.07
N GLY A 185 -3.00 -9.44 -13.89
CA GLY A 185 -2.25 -8.62 -14.82
C GLY A 185 -1.98 -7.23 -14.24
N ASN A 186 -1.22 -6.43 -14.97
CA ASN A 186 -1.04 -5.00 -14.66
C ASN A 186 -2.34 -4.22 -14.95
N VAL A 187 -2.37 -2.94 -14.56
CA VAL A 187 -3.57 -2.08 -14.70
C VAL A 187 -4.08 -2.07 -16.15
N GLY A 188 -3.21 -1.88 -17.15
CA GLY A 188 -3.60 -1.86 -18.56
C GLY A 188 -4.21 -3.19 -19.02
N THR A 189 -3.59 -4.32 -18.65
CA THR A 189 -4.12 -5.65 -18.95
C THR A 189 -5.51 -5.88 -18.34
N ARG A 190 -5.73 -5.40 -17.10
CA ARG A 190 -7.03 -5.56 -16.44
C ARG A 190 -8.12 -4.74 -17.11
N ILE A 191 -7.80 -3.52 -17.54
CA ILE A 191 -8.73 -2.66 -18.30
C ILE A 191 -9.05 -3.32 -19.65
N GLN A 192 -8.04 -3.82 -20.36
CA GLN A 192 -8.25 -4.52 -21.64
C GLN A 192 -9.21 -5.71 -21.50
N LYS A 193 -9.07 -6.53 -20.46
CA LYS A 193 -9.98 -7.65 -20.19
C LYS A 193 -11.43 -7.21 -19.95
N LEU A 194 -11.63 -6.03 -19.34
CA LEU A 194 -12.98 -5.45 -19.23
C LEU A 194 -13.51 -5.02 -20.61
N GLU A 195 -12.68 -4.38 -21.44
CA GLU A 195 -13.04 -3.96 -22.78
C GLU A 195 -13.35 -5.16 -23.69
N ASP A 196 -12.60 -6.25 -23.53
CA ASP A 196 -12.83 -7.53 -24.24
C ASP A 196 -14.10 -8.24 -23.77
N GLY A 197 -14.72 -7.80 -22.65
CA GLY A 197 -15.96 -8.34 -22.14
C GLY A 197 -15.82 -9.60 -21.29
N GLU A 198 -14.61 -9.90 -20.77
CA GLU A 198 -14.41 -11.00 -19.81
C GLU A 198 -15.12 -10.73 -18.46
N TYR A 199 -15.39 -9.44 -18.17
CA TYR A 199 -16.05 -8.96 -16.96
C TYR A 199 -17.08 -7.88 -17.30
N ASP A 200 -18.11 -7.78 -16.50
CA ASP A 200 -19.11 -6.70 -16.58
C ASP A 200 -18.58 -5.42 -15.93
N ALA A 201 -17.79 -5.57 -14.88
CA ALA A 201 -17.08 -4.51 -14.18
C ALA A 201 -15.79 -5.04 -13.56
N ILE A 202 -14.87 -4.13 -13.23
CA ILE A 202 -13.64 -4.43 -12.47
C ILE A 202 -13.45 -3.42 -11.34
N ILE A 203 -12.68 -3.77 -10.30
CA ILE A 203 -12.36 -2.86 -9.20
C ILE A 203 -10.85 -2.65 -9.14
N LEU A 204 -10.42 -1.39 -9.25
CA LEU A 204 -9.01 -0.98 -9.14
C LEU A 204 -8.84 0.10 -8.07
N ALA A 205 -7.60 0.34 -7.64
CA ALA A 205 -7.27 1.47 -6.77
C ALA A 205 -7.11 2.74 -7.60
N VAL A 206 -7.76 3.82 -7.19
CA VAL A 206 -7.68 5.15 -7.85
C VAL A 206 -6.24 5.60 -7.99
N ALA A 207 -5.44 5.55 -6.92
CA ALA A 207 -4.03 5.96 -6.93
C ALA A 207 -3.19 5.34 -8.05
N GLY A 208 -3.49 4.09 -8.43
CA GLY A 208 -2.80 3.43 -9.53
C GLY A 208 -3.18 4.00 -10.90
N LEU A 209 -4.42 4.39 -11.09
CA LEU A 209 -4.92 4.99 -12.33
C LEU A 209 -4.44 6.42 -12.48
N GLU A 210 -4.43 7.21 -11.41
CA GLU A 210 -3.90 8.58 -11.37
C GLU A 210 -2.42 8.60 -11.74
N ARG A 211 -1.60 7.75 -11.10
CA ARG A 211 -0.16 7.67 -11.38
C ARG A 211 0.16 7.25 -12.81
N LEU A 212 -0.75 6.54 -13.47
CA LEU A 212 -0.63 6.17 -14.88
C LEU A 212 -1.26 7.19 -15.83
N GLY A 213 -1.84 8.29 -15.33
CA GLY A 213 -2.53 9.31 -16.14
C GLY A 213 -3.79 8.77 -16.86
N ILE A 214 -4.36 7.66 -16.36
CA ILE A 214 -5.58 7.09 -16.94
C ILE A 214 -6.79 7.93 -16.53
N ILE A 215 -6.83 8.38 -15.29
CA ILE A 215 -7.80 9.36 -14.78
C ILE A 215 -7.06 10.51 -14.14
N ASP A 216 -7.65 11.70 -14.16
CA ASP A 216 -7.15 12.84 -13.42
C ASP A 216 -7.71 12.76 -11.99
N GLY A 217 -6.88 13.09 -11.00
CA GLY A 217 -7.26 13.09 -9.59
C GLY A 217 -8.24 14.22 -9.26
N SER A 218 -9.40 14.24 -9.93
CA SER A 218 -10.47 15.18 -9.61
C SER A 218 -11.12 14.77 -8.28
N ALA A 219 -10.49 15.18 -7.18
CA ALA A 219 -11.01 15.02 -5.84
C ALA A 219 -12.44 15.62 -5.79
N GLY A 220 -13.42 14.77 -5.52
CA GLY A 220 -14.82 15.16 -5.41
C GLY A 220 -15.75 14.75 -6.54
N CYS A 221 -15.26 14.21 -7.66
CA CYS A 221 -16.12 13.58 -8.66
C CYS A 221 -16.54 12.18 -8.20
N LEU A 222 -17.85 11.94 -8.19
CA LEU A 222 -18.40 10.60 -7.91
C LEU A 222 -18.18 9.66 -9.09
N GLU A 223 -18.11 10.19 -10.30
CA GLU A 223 -17.99 9.40 -11.54
C GLU A 223 -17.27 10.21 -12.63
N VAL A 224 -16.38 9.56 -13.36
CA VAL A 224 -15.70 10.11 -14.54
C VAL A 224 -15.94 9.18 -15.73
N GLN A 225 -16.33 9.74 -16.87
CA GLN A 225 -16.40 9.03 -18.13
C GLN A 225 -15.17 9.35 -18.98
N LYS A 226 -14.48 8.31 -19.42
CA LYS A 226 -13.34 8.43 -20.33
C LYS A 226 -13.41 7.33 -21.38
N ASP A 227 -13.37 7.74 -22.66
CA ASP A 227 -13.54 6.86 -23.80
C ASP A 227 -14.89 6.09 -23.73
N LYS A 228 -14.82 4.77 -23.63
CA LYS A 228 -15.98 3.87 -23.54
C LYS A 228 -16.22 3.34 -22.11
N LEU A 229 -15.50 3.87 -21.12
CA LEU A 229 -15.52 3.40 -19.76
C LEU A 229 -16.03 4.48 -18.80
N THR A 230 -16.74 4.03 -17.80
CA THR A 230 -17.17 4.81 -16.64
C THR A 230 -16.38 4.36 -15.43
N PHE A 231 -15.80 5.33 -14.71
CA PHE A 231 -15.03 5.18 -13.49
C PHE A 231 -15.85 5.75 -12.34
N ARG A 232 -16.54 4.90 -11.58
CA ARG A 232 -17.32 5.31 -10.41
C ARG A 232 -16.49 5.13 -9.15
N TYR A 233 -16.17 6.23 -8.47
CA TYR A 233 -15.45 6.23 -7.21
C TYR A 233 -16.32 5.64 -6.11
N LEU A 234 -15.78 4.66 -5.39
CA LEU A 234 -16.45 4.07 -4.24
C LEU A 234 -16.09 4.86 -2.98
N SER A 235 -17.09 5.28 -2.21
CA SER A 235 -16.80 5.99 -0.96
C SER A 235 -16.06 5.09 0.04
N ILE A 236 -15.30 5.70 0.95
CA ILE A 236 -14.56 4.98 2.00
C ILE A 236 -15.51 4.14 2.87
N GLU A 237 -16.71 4.65 3.14
CA GLU A 237 -17.73 3.96 3.93
C GLU A 237 -18.26 2.71 3.22
N SER A 238 -18.43 2.77 1.89
CA SER A 238 -18.95 1.65 1.11
C SER A 238 -17.88 0.61 0.79
N MET A 239 -16.64 1.06 0.55
CA MET A 239 -15.49 0.23 0.19
C MET A 239 -14.25 0.68 0.97
N LEU A 240 -14.11 0.19 2.21
CA LEU A 240 -12.95 0.53 3.03
C LEU A 240 -11.66 0.02 2.35
N PRO A 241 -10.65 0.90 2.13
CA PRO A 241 -9.44 0.55 1.39
C PRO A 241 -8.61 -0.55 2.06
N ALA A 242 -7.67 -1.11 1.31
CA ALA A 242 -6.59 -1.88 1.91
C ALA A 242 -5.71 -0.95 2.75
N ALA A 243 -5.14 -1.47 3.83
CA ALA A 243 -4.17 -0.72 4.62
C ALA A 243 -3.07 -0.16 3.72
N CYS A 244 -2.71 1.10 3.94
CA CYS A 244 -1.70 1.84 3.20
C CYS A 244 -2.00 2.01 1.69
N GLN A 245 -3.24 1.84 1.24
CA GLN A 245 -3.59 2.11 -0.15
C GLN A 245 -3.40 3.60 -0.47
N GLY A 246 -2.75 3.89 -1.60
CA GLY A 246 -2.37 5.24 -2.03
C GLY A 246 -1.00 5.69 -1.55
N ILE A 247 -0.37 5.02 -0.58
CA ILE A 247 0.95 5.37 -0.02
C ILE A 247 2.08 4.73 -0.85
N ILE A 248 3.11 5.52 -1.15
CA ILE A 248 4.41 5.06 -1.63
C ILE A 248 5.32 4.92 -0.41
N ALA A 249 5.85 3.73 -0.19
CA ALA A 249 6.86 3.48 0.84
C ALA A 249 8.27 3.50 0.22
N ILE A 250 9.18 4.19 0.88
CA ILE A 250 10.58 4.33 0.48
C ILE A 250 11.41 3.60 1.52
N GLU A 251 12.07 2.53 1.09
CA GLU A 251 12.83 1.64 1.94
C GLU A 251 14.33 1.87 1.75
N THR A 252 15.08 1.91 2.85
CA THR A 252 16.53 2.07 2.90
C THR A 252 17.14 1.26 4.04
N ARG A 253 18.45 1.33 4.21
CA ARG A 253 19.10 0.97 5.49
C ARG A 253 18.58 1.88 6.62
N THR A 254 18.71 1.41 7.86
CA THR A 254 18.21 2.10 9.07
C THR A 254 19.01 3.36 9.44
N SER A 255 20.11 3.65 8.75
CA SER A 255 20.96 4.82 9.01
C SER A 255 21.83 5.14 7.82
N GLY A 256 22.47 6.32 7.83
CA GLY A 256 23.40 6.79 6.83
C GLY A 256 22.81 7.86 5.94
N GLU A 257 23.64 8.46 5.09
CA GLU A 257 23.29 9.63 4.29
C GLU A 257 22.06 9.42 3.38
N VAL A 258 21.89 8.24 2.79
CA VAL A 258 20.70 7.95 1.96
C VAL A 258 19.43 7.88 2.81
N TYR A 259 19.52 7.31 4.02
CA TYR A 259 18.43 7.34 5.00
C TYR A 259 18.03 8.79 5.33
N ASP A 260 19.01 9.65 5.62
CA ASP A 260 18.78 11.06 5.96
C ASP A 260 18.17 11.83 4.77
N MET A 261 18.62 11.55 3.54
CA MET A 261 18.01 12.12 2.32
C MET A 261 16.54 11.75 2.19
N VAL A 262 16.17 10.48 2.42
CA VAL A 262 14.77 10.03 2.35
C VAL A 262 13.95 10.62 3.49
N ARG A 263 14.52 10.71 4.70
CA ARG A 263 13.87 11.40 5.83
C ARG A 263 13.56 12.86 5.54
N ALA A 264 14.43 13.56 4.79
CA ALA A 264 14.26 14.96 4.44
C ALA A 264 13.11 15.24 3.44
N ILE A 265 12.64 14.21 2.72
CA ILE A 265 11.47 14.31 1.81
C ILE A 265 10.23 13.59 2.38
N ASN A 266 10.31 13.07 3.60
CA ASN A 266 9.22 12.30 4.20
C ASN A 266 8.02 13.19 4.52
N ASP A 267 6.84 12.75 4.12
CA ASP A 267 5.57 13.30 4.60
C ASP A 267 5.23 12.67 5.95
N THR A 268 5.32 13.47 7.01
CA THR A 268 5.16 13.01 8.40
C THR A 268 3.73 12.53 8.69
N GLU A 269 2.71 13.19 8.14
CA GLU A 269 1.32 12.78 8.33
C GLU A 269 1.06 11.43 7.67
N VAL A 270 1.51 11.27 6.42
CA VAL A 270 1.37 10.00 5.69
C VAL A 270 2.19 8.89 6.32
N TYR A 271 3.36 9.21 6.88
CA TYR A 271 4.16 8.23 7.61
C TYR A 271 3.47 7.75 8.89
N THR A 272 2.78 8.65 9.58
CA THR A 272 1.93 8.30 10.74
C THR A 272 0.77 7.41 10.33
N GLN A 273 0.08 7.73 9.23
CA GLN A 273 -0.98 6.88 8.67
C GLN A 273 -0.45 5.47 8.32
N LEU A 274 0.69 5.39 7.63
CA LEU A 274 1.36 4.14 7.31
C LEU A 274 1.61 3.30 8.57
N THR A 275 2.17 3.93 9.61
CA THR A 275 2.54 3.28 10.87
C THR A 275 1.31 2.73 11.58
N CYS A 276 0.25 3.53 11.70
CA CYS A 276 -1.01 3.12 12.33
C CYS A 276 -1.69 1.99 11.59
N GLU A 277 -1.83 2.11 10.26
CA GLU A 277 -2.54 1.12 9.45
C GLU A 277 -1.80 -0.23 9.44
N ARG A 278 -0.46 -0.21 9.38
CA ARG A 278 0.37 -1.41 9.52
C ARG A 278 0.29 -2.02 10.93
N ALA A 279 0.22 -1.18 11.97
CA ALA A 279 0.07 -1.66 13.34
C ALA A 279 -1.25 -2.41 13.56
N VAL A 280 -2.35 -1.95 12.95
CA VAL A 280 -3.64 -2.68 12.97
C VAL A 280 -3.48 -4.08 12.37
N LEU A 281 -2.92 -4.19 11.16
CA LEU A 281 -2.70 -5.48 10.51
C LEU A 281 -1.79 -6.40 11.35
N ASN A 282 -0.71 -5.86 11.90
CA ASN A 282 0.23 -6.62 12.73
C ASN A 282 -0.44 -7.17 14.00
N ARG A 283 -1.27 -6.36 14.69
CA ARG A 283 -2.02 -6.80 15.88
C ARG A 283 -3.07 -7.86 15.58
N LEU A 284 -3.63 -7.84 14.36
CA LEU A 284 -4.57 -8.86 13.89
C LEU A 284 -3.87 -10.11 13.36
N ASN A 285 -2.52 -10.13 13.28
CA ASN A 285 -1.71 -11.15 12.58
C ASN A 285 -2.19 -11.36 11.13
N ALA A 286 -2.62 -10.29 10.48
CA ALA A 286 -3.27 -10.32 9.18
C ALA A 286 -2.28 -10.01 8.05
N GLY A 287 -2.34 -10.82 6.99
CA GLY A 287 -1.58 -10.59 5.75
C GLY A 287 -2.37 -9.80 4.71
N CYS A 288 -1.69 -9.42 3.60
CA CYS A 288 -2.29 -8.69 2.48
C CYS A 288 -3.43 -9.46 1.76
N HIS A 289 -3.63 -10.73 2.09
CA HIS A 289 -4.61 -11.62 1.43
C HIS A 289 -5.90 -11.80 2.23
N GLU A 290 -5.96 -11.27 3.44
CA GLU A 290 -7.15 -11.38 4.26
C GLU A 290 -8.23 -10.37 3.84
N PRO A 291 -9.52 -10.66 4.12
CA PRO A 291 -10.61 -9.76 3.81
C PRO A 291 -10.69 -8.61 4.82
N ILE A 292 -9.61 -7.83 4.91
CA ILE A 292 -9.45 -6.73 5.85
C ILE A 292 -9.21 -5.43 5.09
N GLY A 293 -9.96 -4.39 5.48
CA GLY A 293 -9.74 -3.00 5.12
C GLY A 293 -9.32 -2.20 6.34
N VAL A 294 -8.35 -1.30 6.19
CA VAL A 294 -7.94 -0.36 7.23
C VAL A 294 -7.70 0.99 6.59
N TYR A 295 -8.20 2.04 7.22
CA TYR A 295 -8.00 3.39 6.74
C TYR A 295 -7.91 4.39 7.89
N SER A 296 -6.96 5.30 7.81
CA SER A 296 -6.79 6.40 8.75
C SER A 296 -6.94 7.75 8.05
N GLU A 297 -7.65 8.66 8.70
CA GLU A 297 -7.75 10.08 8.34
C GLU A 297 -7.08 10.91 9.44
N LEU A 298 -6.24 11.86 9.03
CA LEU A 298 -5.63 12.84 9.93
C LEU A 298 -6.15 14.24 9.62
N HIS A 299 -6.52 14.95 10.67
CA HIS A 299 -6.92 16.36 10.63
C HIS A 299 -6.22 17.10 11.79
N GLY A 300 -4.99 17.56 11.55
CA GLY A 300 -4.15 18.10 12.62
C GLY A 300 -3.87 17.03 13.70
N ASP A 301 -4.21 17.33 14.95
CA ASP A 301 -4.01 16.43 16.10
C ASP A 301 -5.09 15.34 16.22
N HIS A 302 -6.06 15.32 15.33
CA HIS A 302 -7.16 14.36 15.37
C HIS A 302 -6.99 13.27 14.34
N MET A 303 -7.07 12.02 14.79
CA MET A 303 -7.06 10.82 13.95
C MET A 303 -8.39 10.07 14.04
N LYS A 304 -8.92 9.70 12.87
CA LYS A 304 -10.00 8.74 12.73
C LYS A 304 -9.44 7.47 12.10
N LEU A 305 -9.62 6.32 12.75
CA LEU A 305 -9.10 5.03 12.31
C LEU A 305 -10.25 4.05 12.14
N SER A 306 -10.38 3.48 10.94
CA SER A 306 -11.47 2.59 10.55
C SER A 306 -10.94 1.21 10.16
N LEU A 307 -11.67 0.17 10.57
CA LEU A 307 -11.41 -1.23 10.28
C LEU A 307 -12.66 -1.87 9.67
N MET A 308 -12.46 -2.64 8.64
CA MET A 308 -13.42 -3.61 8.12
C MET A 308 -12.77 -5.00 8.13
N LYS A 309 -13.46 -5.98 8.69
CA LYS A 309 -13.07 -7.38 8.67
C LYS A 309 -14.27 -8.21 8.25
N ALA A 310 -14.07 -9.13 7.30
CA ALA A 310 -15.07 -10.13 6.99
C ALA A 310 -14.62 -11.50 7.51
N ASP A 311 -15.57 -12.28 8.00
CA ASP A 311 -15.28 -13.65 8.38
C ASP A 311 -15.07 -14.48 7.11
N ALA A 312 -13.95 -15.21 7.06
CA ALA A 312 -13.70 -16.14 5.96
C ALA A 312 -14.78 -17.23 6.00
N ALA A 313 -15.49 -17.40 4.88
CA ALA A 313 -16.39 -18.55 4.75
C ALA A 313 -15.56 -19.82 4.95
N SER A 314 -15.95 -20.67 5.89
CA SER A 314 -15.29 -21.96 6.09
C SER A 314 -15.40 -22.76 4.79
N SER A 315 -14.28 -23.37 4.34
CA SER A 315 -14.17 -24.12 3.09
C SER A 315 -15.19 -25.25 2.92
N ASP A 316 -15.91 -25.63 4.00
CA ASP A 316 -16.80 -26.78 4.06
C ASP A 316 -18.29 -26.43 4.19
N LYS A 317 -18.64 -25.13 4.11
CA LYS A 317 -20.03 -24.71 4.23
C LYS A 317 -20.64 -24.30 2.89
N GLU A 318 -21.86 -24.78 2.66
CA GLU A 318 -22.68 -24.58 1.47
C GLU A 318 -22.88 -23.08 1.17
N LYS A 319 -23.11 -22.76 -0.11
CA LYS A 319 -23.15 -21.43 -0.74
C LYS A 319 -24.08 -20.38 -0.15
N ASP A 320 -24.81 -20.67 0.93
CA ASP A 320 -25.89 -19.84 1.50
C ASP A 320 -25.56 -19.19 2.85
N GLU A 321 -24.30 -19.24 3.35
CA GLU A 321 -23.98 -18.49 4.56
C GLU A 321 -23.84 -17.01 4.26
N GLU A 322 -24.64 -16.21 4.99
CA GLU A 322 -24.63 -14.76 4.96
C GLU A 322 -23.22 -14.22 5.28
N ILE A 323 -22.67 -13.42 4.38
CA ILE A 323 -21.35 -12.80 4.56
C ILE A 323 -21.47 -11.85 5.76
N GLN A 324 -20.71 -12.11 6.82
CA GLN A 324 -20.65 -11.22 7.96
C GLN A 324 -19.46 -10.25 7.77
N ILE A 325 -19.77 -8.97 7.68
CA ILE A 325 -18.80 -7.89 7.63
C ILE A 325 -18.90 -7.07 8.91
N HIS A 326 -17.80 -7.05 9.65
CA HIS A 326 -17.67 -6.22 10.85
C HIS A 326 -16.96 -4.92 10.50
N ARG A 327 -17.56 -3.80 10.87
CA ARG A 327 -16.98 -2.47 10.68
C ARG A 327 -16.87 -1.78 12.04
N LYS A 328 -15.72 -1.16 12.29
CA LYS A 328 -15.49 -0.39 13.51
C LYS A 328 -14.66 0.84 13.18
N THR A 329 -14.99 1.93 13.85
CA THR A 329 -14.26 3.19 13.76
C THR A 329 -13.98 3.71 15.16
N VAL A 330 -12.81 4.25 15.38
CA VAL A 330 -12.40 4.94 16.59
C VAL A 330 -11.79 6.28 16.22
N GLU A 331 -11.91 7.25 17.10
CA GLU A 331 -11.38 8.61 16.90
C GLU A 331 -10.67 9.07 18.17
N GLY A 332 -9.64 9.90 18.03
CA GLY A 332 -8.91 10.47 19.15
C GLY A 332 -7.68 11.26 18.75
N ASN A 333 -6.84 11.57 19.72
CA ASN A 333 -5.63 12.34 19.48
C ASN A 333 -4.59 11.49 18.71
N THR A 334 -3.97 12.06 17.69
CA THR A 334 -2.94 11.41 16.87
C THR A 334 -1.74 10.95 17.69
N ALA A 335 -1.37 11.68 18.76
CA ALA A 335 -0.28 11.29 19.65
C ALA A 335 -0.58 10.00 20.43
N GLU A 336 -1.84 9.61 20.55
CA GLU A 336 -2.30 8.38 21.23
C GLU A 336 -2.67 7.26 20.23
N TRP A 337 -2.12 7.29 19.03
CA TRP A 337 -2.48 6.37 17.96
C TRP A 337 -2.35 4.88 18.35
N GLU A 338 -1.40 4.50 19.19
CA GLU A 338 -1.27 3.12 19.69
C GLU A 338 -2.51 2.68 20.48
N HIS A 339 -3.05 3.58 21.30
CA HIS A 339 -4.28 3.34 22.06
C HIS A 339 -5.51 3.25 21.13
N LEU A 340 -5.56 4.08 20.08
CA LEU A 340 -6.61 3.98 19.07
C LEU A 340 -6.56 2.62 18.36
N VAL A 341 -5.36 2.12 17.99
CA VAL A 341 -5.19 0.79 17.41
C VAL A 341 -5.68 -0.30 18.37
N GLU A 342 -5.32 -0.23 19.66
CA GLU A 342 -5.79 -1.20 20.67
C GLU A 342 -7.31 -1.18 20.83
N ASN A 343 -7.92 0.00 20.83
CA ASN A 343 -9.37 0.13 20.93
C ASN A 343 -10.09 -0.36 19.67
N LEU A 344 -9.50 -0.18 18.50
CA LEU A 344 -10.07 -0.60 17.23
C LEU A 344 -10.20 -2.12 17.13
N ILE A 345 -9.20 -2.86 17.61
CA ILE A 345 -9.11 -4.33 17.46
C ILE A 345 -9.83 -5.13 18.56
N LYS A 346 -10.22 -4.49 19.68
CA LYS A 346 -11.10 -5.06 20.72
C LYS A 346 -12.53 -5.18 20.24
#